data_2a9a045eeabe3cd34c99a3baeece51ed
#
_entry.id   2a9a045eeabe3cd34c99a3baeece51ed
#
_cell.length_a   1.000
_cell.length_b   1.000
_cell.length_c   1.000
_cell.angle_alpha   90.00
_cell.angle_beta   90.00
_cell.angle_gamma   90.00
#
_symmetry.space_group_name_H-M   'P 1'
#
loop_
_entity.id
_entity.type
_entity.pdbx_description
1 polymer ?
#
loop_
_entity_poly.entity_id
_entity_poly.type
_entity_poly.pdbx_seq_one_letter_code
_entity_poly.pdbx_strand_id
1 'polypeptide(L)'
;MAKRNPKSEVIGIDRWGKEYASFTRTLCEKNAIAEGVSNVSFQQGDATHLDFADETFDAVTSNYVYHNIPGERQAYLLETLRTLKKGGTFALHDIFSKAKYGDMQSFIKKLEGMGYRKVELIDTANGKFMKKSEAGWMGLSGSAILTGTK
;
A
#
# COMPACT_ATOMS: atom_id res chain seq x y z
N MET A 1 -4.28 -10.86 -2.84
CA MET A 1 -3.84 -10.65 -4.23
C MET A 1 -3.62 -11.98 -4.93
N ALA A 2 -2.59 -12.74 -4.61
CA ALA A 2 -2.18 -13.98 -5.29
C ALA A 2 -3.32 -14.99 -5.49
N LYS A 3 -4.06 -15.34 -4.44
CA LYS A 3 -5.21 -16.27 -4.50
C LYS A 3 -6.31 -15.87 -5.50
N ARG A 4 -6.54 -14.55 -5.65
CA ARG A 4 -7.56 -14.02 -6.59
C ARG A 4 -7.04 -13.86 -8.02
N ASN A 5 -5.73 -13.90 -8.20
CA ASN A 5 -5.06 -13.72 -9.49
C ASN A 5 -4.05 -14.85 -9.71
N PRO A 6 -4.50 -16.10 -9.95
CA PRO A 6 -3.63 -17.27 -9.97
C PRO A 6 -2.64 -17.29 -11.15
N LYS A 7 -2.87 -16.44 -12.17
CA LYS A 7 -1.97 -16.30 -13.33
C LYS A 7 -0.94 -15.17 -13.15
N SER A 8 -1.03 -14.40 -12.07
CA SER A 8 -0.10 -13.31 -11.77
C SER A 8 1.03 -13.81 -10.90
N GLU A 9 2.20 -13.24 -11.05
CA GLU A 9 3.30 -13.35 -10.10
C GLU A 9 3.17 -12.21 -9.08
N VAL A 10 3.21 -12.52 -7.79
CA VAL A 10 3.05 -11.55 -6.71
C VAL A 10 4.33 -11.51 -5.88
N ILE A 11 4.85 -10.31 -5.62
CA ILE A 11 6.00 -10.09 -4.75
C ILE A 11 5.53 -9.32 -3.52
N GLY A 12 5.69 -9.91 -2.35
CA GLY A 12 5.50 -9.26 -1.07
C GLY A 12 6.83 -8.76 -0.54
N ILE A 13 6.89 -7.50 -0.10
CA ILE A 13 8.08 -6.92 0.51
C ILE A 13 7.78 -6.45 1.92
N ASP A 14 8.72 -6.64 2.82
CA ASP A 14 8.70 -6.13 4.17
C ASP A 14 10.14 -5.89 4.65
N ARG A 15 10.31 -4.97 5.58
CA ARG A 15 11.62 -4.68 6.18
C ARG A 15 12.02 -5.76 7.18
N TRP A 16 11.05 -6.44 7.79
CA TRP A 16 11.22 -7.38 8.91
C TRP A 16 12.13 -6.83 10.01
N GLY A 17 11.85 -5.59 10.41
CA GLY A 17 12.61 -4.91 11.45
C GLY A 17 12.47 -5.60 12.81
N LYS A 18 13.43 -5.38 13.69
CA LYS A 18 13.45 -5.98 15.04
C LYS A 18 12.24 -5.63 15.88
N GLU A 19 11.60 -4.49 15.60
CA GLU A 19 10.35 -4.02 16.24
C GLU A 19 9.15 -4.92 15.95
N TYR A 20 9.22 -5.73 14.90
CA TYR A 20 8.18 -6.69 14.48
C TYR A 20 8.73 -8.12 14.44
N ALA A 21 9.53 -8.52 15.44
CA ALA A 21 10.25 -9.80 15.46
C ALA A 21 9.34 -11.05 15.33
N SER A 22 8.03 -10.93 15.65
CA SER A 22 7.03 -11.98 15.44
C SER A 22 6.61 -12.14 13.98
N PHE A 23 6.84 -11.13 13.13
CA PHE A 23 6.52 -11.16 11.70
C PHE A 23 7.79 -11.42 10.91
N THR A 24 7.91 -12.61 10.36
CA THR A 24 9.11 -13.05 9.64
C THR A 24 8.76 -13.47 8.22
N ARG A 25 9.74 -13.47 7.32
CA ARG A 25 9.61 -14.01 5.98
C ARG A 25 9.06 -15.46 6.02
N THR A 26 9.61 -16.29 6.90
CA THR A 26 9.15 -17.68 7.09
C THR A 26 7.67 -17.77 7.47
N LEU A 27 7.16 -16.83 8.29
CA LEU A 27 5.74 -16.78 8.61
C LEU A 27 4.89 -16.44 7.37
N CYS A 28 5.34 -15.49 6.55
CA CYS A 28 4.66 -15.16 5.29
C CYS A 28 4.60 -16.37 4.35
N GLU A 29 5.71 -17.09 4.21
CA GLU A 29 5.80 -18.31 3.40
C GLU A 29 4.87 -19.42 3.92
N LYS A 30 4.84 -19.66 5.23
CA LYS A 30 3.91 -20.62 5.87
C LYS A 30 2.45 -20.23 5.64
N ASN A 31 2.12 -18.94 5.76
CA ASN A 31 0.76 -18.46 5.50
C ASN A 31 0.35 -18.65 4.04
N ALA A 32 1.26 -18.41 3.09
CA ALA A 32 1.00 -18.66 1.67
C ALA A 32 0.68 -20.13 1.40
N ILE A 33 1.46 -21.05 2.00
CA ILE A 33 1.22 -22.50 1.91
C ILE A 33 -0.13 -22.87 2.51
N ALA A 34 -0.44 -22.38 3.72
CA ALA A 34 -1.71 -22.66 4.41
C ALA A 34 -2.93 -22.14 3.61
N GLU A 35 -2.78 -21.05 2.88
CA GLU A 35 -3.80 -20.49 1.98
C GLU A 35 -3.83 -21.17 0.59
N GLY A 36 -2.97 -22.13 0.33
CA GLY A 36 -2.87 -22.81 -0.96
C GLY A 36 -2.41 -21.91 -2.09
N VAL A 37 -1.53 -20.95 -1.80
CA VAL A 37 -1.01 -19.96 -2.76
C VAL A 37 0.43 -20.29 -3.11
N SER A 38 0.72 -20.48 -4.39
CA SER A 38 2.06 -20.82 -4.91
C SER A 38 2.69 -19.72 -5.79
N ASN A 39 1.91 -18.73 -6.19
CA ASN A 39 2.33 -17.65 -7.09
C ASN A 39 2.70 -16.36 -6.32
N VAL A 40 3.24 -16.51 -5.12
CA VAL A 40 3.75 -15.41 -4.30
C VAL A 40 5.15 -15.70 -3.80
N SER A 41 6.02 -14.72 -3.87
CA SER A 41 7.35 -14.70 -3.25
C SER A 41 7.47 -13.56 -2.26
N PHE A 42 8.40 -13.66 -1.33
CA PHE A 42 8.64 -12.64 -0.32
C PHE A 42 10.11 -12.27 -0.27
N GLN A 43 10.40 -10.98 -0.22
CA GLN A 43 11.76 -10.47 -0.11
C GLN A 43 11.84 -9.29 0.86
N GLN A 44 13.01 -9.10 1.42
CA GLN A 44 13.28 -7.94 2.25
C GLN A 44 13.33 -6.69 1.36
N GLY A 45 12.74 -5.58 1.84
CA GLY A 45 12.77 -4.30 1.15
C GLY A 45 12.39 -3.16 2.07
N ASP A 46 12.77 -1.96 1.67
CA ASP A 46 12.43 -0.72 2.36
C ASP A 46 11.41 0.07 1.51
N ALA A 47 10.25 0.34 2.08
CA ALA A 47 9.18 1.08 1.39
C ALA A 47 9.53 2.55 1.13
N THR A 48 10.60 3.08 1.72
CA THR A 48 11.12 4.42 1.45
C THR A 48 12.02 4.49 0.22
N HIS A 49 12.56 3.33 -0.18
CA HIS A 49 13.43 3.17 -1.34
C HIS A 49 13.34 1.74 -1.85
N LEU A 50 12.60 1.53 -2.93
CA LEU A 50 12.31 0.21 -3.46
C LEU A 50 13.37 -0.23 -4.47
N ASP A 51 13.97 -1.41 -4.25
CA ASP A 51 14.94 -2.04 -5.14
C ASP A 51 14.29 -2.65 -6.41
N PHE A 52 13.46 -1.84 -7.08
CA PHE A 52 12.84 -2.19 -8.36
C PHE A 52 13.04 -1.06 -9.35
N ALA A 53 13.21 -1.41 -10.61
CA ALA A 53 13.24 -0.45 -11.70
C ALA A 53 11.88 0.29 -11.83
N ASP A 54 11.89 1.43 -12.48
CA ASP A 54 10.67 2.12 -12.89
C ASP A 54 9.80 1.20 -13.74
N GLU A 55 8.48 1.34 -13.59
CA GLU A 55 7.52 0.66 -14.44
C GLU A 55 7.68 -0.89 -14.47
N THR A 56 7.98 -1.49 -13.32
CA THR A 56 8.13 -2.95 -13.17
C THR A 56 6.80 -3.68 -13.04
N PHE A 57 5.83 -3.12 -12.29
CA PHE A 57 4.63 -3.83 -11.87
C PHE A 57 3.37 -3.36 -12.62
N ASP A 58 2.48 -4.29 -12.92
CA ASP A 58 1.16 -4.00 -13.50
C ASP A 58 0.16 -3.51 -12.44
N ALA A 59 0.38 -3.86 -11.17
CA ALA A 59 -0.41 -3.38 -10.04
C ALA A 59 0.44 -3.31 -8.77
N VAL A 60 0.17 -2.32 -7.91
CA VAL A 60 0.79 -2.17 -6.59
C VAL A 60 -0.26 -1.96 -5.51
N THR A 61 -0.04 -2.57 -4.34
CA THR A 61 -0.91 -2.40 -3.18
C THR A 61 -0.11 -2.30 -1.90
N SER A 62 -0.64 -1.55 -0.92
CA SER A 62 -0.15 -1.56 0.45
C SER A 62 -1.30 -1.48 1.44
N ASN A 63 -1.05 -1.90 2.69
CA ASN A 63 -2.05 -1.85 3.74
C ASN A 63 -1.41 -1.46 5.07
N TYR A 64 -1.72 -0.27 5.57
CA TYR A 64 -1.23 0.28 6.84
C TYR A 64 0.29 0.27 7.01
N VAL A 65 1.02 0.73 6.00
CA VAL A 65 2.50 0.72 5.97
C VAL A 65 3.08 2.09 6.29
N TYR A 66 2.79 3.09 5.49
CA TYR A 66 3.55 4.35 5.46
C TYR A 66 3.31 5.25 6.66
N HIS A 67 2.12 5.19 7.32
CA HIS A 67 1.84 6.01 8.49
C HIS A 67 2.79 5.72 9.67
N ASN A 68 3.42 4.55 9.70
CA ASN A 68 4.39 4.14 10.72
C ASN A 68 5.83 4.56 10.38
N ILE A 69 6.10 4.99 9.13
CA ILE A 69 7.43 5.36 8.69
C ILE A 69 7.62 6.88 8.92
N PRO A 70 8.64 7.32 9.65
CA PRO A 70 8.92 8.74 9.82
C PRO A 70 9.35 9.38 8.48
N GLY A 71 9.16 10.70 8.34
CA GLY A 71 9.59 11.47 7.17
C GLY A 71 8.45 11.84 6.22
N GLU A 72 8.77 12.09 4.97
CA GLU A 72 7.86 12.61 3.94
C GLU A 72 7.05 11.48 3.28
N ARG A 73 5.89 11.16 3.86
CA ARG A 73 5.07 10.02 3.43
C ARG A 73 4.56 10.12 2.00
N GLN A 74 4.30 11.32 1.50
CA GLN A 74 3.93 11.49 0.09
C GLN A 74 5.08 11.10 -0.85
N ALA A 75 6.35 11.28 -0.44
CA ALA A 75 7.50 10.81 -1.21
C ALA A 75 7.52 9.27 -1.30
N TYR A 76 7.17 8.57 -0.22
CA TYR A 76 7.11 7.09 -0.21
C TYR A 76 5.97 6.56 -1.08
N LEU A 77 4.83 7.28 -1.12
CA LEU A 77 3.76 6.96 -2.08
C LEU A 77 4.26 7.11 -3.52
N LEU A 78 4.98 8.20 -3.82
CA LEU A 78 5.56 8.42 -5.16
C LEU A 78 6.60 7.35 -5.51
N GLU A 79 7.43 6.94 -4.55
CA GLU A 79 8.40 5.86 -4.75
C GLU A 79 7.70 4.55 -5.13
N THR A 80 6.62 4.20 -4.44
CA THR A 80 5.81 3.04 -4.81
C THR A 80 5.20 3.19 -6.21
N LEU A 81 4.65 4.36 -6.52
CA LEU A 81 4.05 4.64 -7.83
C LEU A 81 5.08 4.72 -8.97
N ARG A 82 6.35 4.99 -8.67
CA ARG A 82 7.46 4.92 -9.63
C ARG A 82 7.55 3.53 -10.24
N THR A 83 7.44 2.49 -9.42
CA THR A 83 7.56 1.09 -9.85
C THR A 83 6.35 0.59 -10.65
N LEU A 84 5.24 1.32 -10.68
CA LEU A 84 4.03 0.97 -11.42
C LEU A 84 4.18 1.33 -12.89
N LYS A 85 3.84 0.41 -13.79
CA LYS A 85 3.80 0.64 -15.25
C LYS A 85 2.72 1.66 -15.63
N LYS A 86 2.90 2.32 -16.76
CA LYS A 86 1.83 3.11 -17.39
C LYS A 86 0.62 2.22 -17.70
N GLY A 87 -0.57 2.68 -17.34
CA GLY A 87 -1.80 1.89 -17.41
C GLY A 87 -1.98 0.91 -16.24
N GLY A 88 -1.00 0.76 -15.37
CA GLY A 88 -1.08 -0.04 -14.15
C GLY A 88 -1.96 0.60 -13.08
N THR A 89 -2.47 -0.20 -12.15
CA THR A 89 -3.40 0.24 -11.11
C THR A 89 -2.79 0.17 -9.72
N PHE A 90 -3.24 1.05 -8.83
CA PHE A 90 -2.78 1.05 -7.44
C PHE A 90 -3.94 1.14 -6.46
N ALA A 91 -3.72 0.56 -5.27
CA ALA A 91 -4.61 0.67 -4.11
C ALA A 91 -3.76 0.71 -2.83
N LEU A 92 -3.60 1.89 -2.27
CA LEU A 92 -2.77 2.13 -1.09
C LEU A 92 -3.68 2.49 0.07
N HIS A 93 -3.88 1.56 1.01
CA HIS A 93 -4.73 1.75 2.18
C HIS A 93 -3.88 2.19 3.37
N ASP A 94 -4.22 3.34 3.95
CA ASP A 94 -3.49 3.86 5.10
C ASP A 94 -4.32 4.87 5.91
N ILE A 95 -3.77 5.38 7.03
CA ILE A 95 -4.36 6.45 7.85
C ILE A 95 -3.90 7.80 7.29
N PHE A 96 -4.63 8.33 6.32
CA PHE A 96 -4.31 9.57 5.61
C PHE A 96 -4.68 10.83 6.42
N SER A 97 -4.17 10.94 7.65
CA SER A 97 -4.37 12.15 8.45
C SER A 97 -3.54 13.32 7.91
N LYS A 98 -4.10 14.53 8.02
CA LYS A 98 -3.40 15.77 7.60
C LYS A 98 -2.04 15.94 8.29
N ALA A 99 -1.94 15.53 9.57
CA ALA A 99 -0.69 15.61 10.32
C ALA A 99 0.40 14.70 9.77
N LYS A 100 0.03 13.56 9.18
CA LYS A 100 0.99 12.57 8.65
C LYS A 100 1.31 12.76 7.17
N TYR A 101 0.30 13.12 6.38
CA TYR A 101 0.39 13.16 4.91
C TYR A 101 0.25 14.56 4.31
N GLY A 102 -0.05 15.58 5.13
CA GLY A 102 -0.36 16.91 4.60
C GLY A 102 -1.69 16.96 3.87
N ASP A 103 -1.77 17.78 2.82
CA ASP A 103 -2.98 17.93 2.02
C ASP A 103 -3.05 16.89 0.91
N MET A 104 -3.86 15.86 1.12
CA MET A 104 -4.05 14.78 0.15
C MET A 104 -4.85 15.21 -1.08
N GLN A 105 -5.66 16.28 -1.01
CA GLN A 105 -6.35 16.78 -2.20
C GLN A 105 -5.35 17.45 -3.17
N SER A 106 -4.41 18.20 -2.63
CA SER A 106 -3.29 18.74 -3.43
C SER A 106 -2.40 17.64 -3.99
N PHE A 107 -2.19 16.55 -3.24
CA PHE A 107 -1.42 15.40 -3.72
C PHE A 107 -2.14 14.68 -4.86
N ILE A 108 -3.46 14.49 -4.80
CA ILE A 108 -4.28 13.92 -5.88
C ILE A 108 -4.13 14.78 -7.15
N LYS A 109 -4.29 16.10 -7.04
CA LYS A 109 -4.10 17.02 -8.18
C LYS A 109 -2.69 16.92 -8.76
N LYS A 110 -1.66 16.74 -7.92
CA LYS A 110 -0.29 16.52 -8.38
C LYS A 110 -0.18 15.24 -9.21
N LEU A 111 -0.77 14.13 -8.74
CA LEU A 111 -0.79 12.87 -9.49
C LEU A 111 -1.53 13.01 -10.83
N GLU A 112 -2.68 13.68 -10.85
CA GLU A 112 -3.42 13.96 -12.08
C GLU A 112 -2.60 14.80 -13.05
N GLY A 113 -1.89 15.82 -12.56
CA GLY A 113 -0.93 16.62 -13.34
C GLY A 113 0.25 15.81 -13.89
N MET A 114 0.61 14.70 -13.26
CA MET A 114 1.61 13.73 -13.74
C MET A 114 1.03 12.70 -14.73
N GLY A 115 -0.26 12.76 -15.05
CA GLY A 115 -0.92 11.89 -16.02
C GLY A 115 -1.66 10.69 -15.39
N TYR A 116 -1.71 10.57 -14.07
CA TYR A 116 -2.54 9.56 -13.40
C TYR A 116 -4.01 9.85 -13.61
N ARG A 117 -4.84 8.82 -13.69
CA ARG A 117 -6.27 8.90 -13.97
C ARG A 117 -7.08 8.21 -12.90
N LYS A 118 -8.33 8.69 -12.70
CA LYS A 118 -9.28 8.12 -11.71
C LYS A 118 -8.65 8.05 -10.32
N VAL A 119 -7.91 9.10 -9.94
CA VAL A 119 -7.27 9.14 -8.62
C VAL A 119 -8.31 9.54 -7.59
N GLU A 120 -8.58 8.64 -6.65
CA GLU A 120 -9.58 8.82 -5.61
C GLU A 120 -9.04 8.47 -4.24
N LEU A 121 -9.51 9.18 -3.21
CA LEU A 121 -9.29 8.85 -1.81
C LEU A 121 -10.62 8.38 -1.22
N ILE A 122 -10.76 7.08 -1.05
CA ILE A 122 -11.98 6.41 -0.59
C ILE A 122 -11.91 6.21 0.92
N ASP A 123 -12.73 6.94 1.68
CA ASP A 123 -12.83 6.80 3.15
C ASP A 123 -13.34 5.40 3.52
N THR A 124 -12.56 4.67 4.32
CA THR A 124 -12.90 3.32 4.80
C THR A 124 -13.40 3.29 6.24
N ALA A 125 -13.35 4.43 6.95
CA ALA A 125 -13.79 4.58 8.35
C ALA A 125 -15.16 5.27 8.50
N ASN A 126 -15.90 5.47 7.41
CA ASN A 126 -17.14 6.26 7.36
C ASN A 126 -18.42 5.45 7.69
N GLY A 127 -18.30 4.17 8.00
CA GLY A 127 -19.42 3.27 8.31
C GLY A 127 -19.74 2.25 7.19
N LYS A 128 -19.17 2.42 5.99
CA LYS A 128 -19.37 1.49 4.86
C LYS A 128 -18.49 0.23 4.99
N PHE A 129 -17.23 0.40 5.37
CA PHE A 129 -16.25 -0.70 5.53
C PHE A 129 -15.97 -1.01 7.00
N MET A 130 -15.98 0.01 7.85
CA MET A 130 -15.74 -0.08 9.28
C MET A 130 -16.65 0.93 9.98
N LYS A 131 -17.25 0.55 11.12
CA LYS A 131 -18.07 1.49 11.90
C LYS A 131 -17.21 2.62 12.46
N LYS A 132 -17.73 3.85 12.48
CA LYS A 132 -17.01 5.03 13.00
C LYS A 132 -16.53 4.82 14.45
N SER A 133 -17.34 4.17 15.29
CA SER A 133 -16.99 3.87 16.67
C SER A 133 -15.81 2.88 16.78
N GLU A 134 -15.77 1.88 15.91
CA GLU A 134 -14.67 0.90 15.83
C GLU A 134 -13.39 1.58 15.35
N ALA A 135 -13.49 2.39 14.28
CA ALA A 135 -12.36 3.17 13.76
C ALA A 135 -11.77 4.10 14.84
N GLY A 136 -12.62 4.78 15.62
CA GLY A 136 -12.17 5.63 16.72
C GLY A 136 -11.46 4.85 17.82
N TRP A 137 -12.07 3.75 18.28
CA TRP A 137 -11.50 2.89 19.33
C TRP A 137 -10.17 2.23 18.92
N MET A 138 -10.05 1.82 17.68
CA MET A 138 -8.84 1.19 17.13
C MET A 138 -7.76 2.19 16.68
N GLY A 139 -8.00 3.50 16.78
CA GLY A 139 -7.08 4.52 16.29
C GLY A 139 -6.97 4.58 14.76
N LEU A 140 -7.97 4.06 14.05
CA LEU A 140 -8.02 3.97 12.57
C LEU A 140 -8.83 5.11 11.93
N SER A 141 -9.18 6.14 12.70
CA SER A 141 -9.82 7.34 12.16
C SER A 141 -8.95 7.98 11.07
N GLY A 142 -9.57 8.31 9.93
CA GLY A 142 -8.85 8.81 8.75
C GLY A 142 -8.27 7.71 7.84
N SER A 143 -8.64 6.44 8.11
CA SER A 143 -8.32 5.35 7.17
C SER A 143 -9.03 5.54 5.85
N ALA A 144 -8.27 5.46 4.77
CA ALA A 144 -8.77 5.58 3.41
C ALA A 144 -7.92 4.75 2.44
N ILE A 145 -8.45 4.50 1.26
CA ILE A 145 -7.71 3.89 0.15
C ILE A 145 -7.45 4.98 -0.89
N LEU A 146 -6.18 5.26 -1.16
CA LEU A 146 -5.77 6.02 -2.32
C LEU A 146 -5.68 5.04 -3.50
N THR A 147 -6.47 5.25 -4.53
CA THR A 147 -6.54 4.37 -5.71
C THR A 147 -6.49 5.17 -7.00
N GLY A 148 -6.13 4.52 -8.11
CA GLY A 148 -6.09 5.13 -9.43
C GLY A 148 -5.35 4.26 -10.45
N THR A 149 -5.09 4.88 -11.62
CA THR A 149 -4.34 4.29 -12.74
C THR A 149 -3.22 5.24 -13.14
N LYS A 150 -2.00 4.74 -13.33
CA LYS A 150 -0.86 5.52 -13.82
C LYS A 150 -0.94 5.79 -15.32
#